data_96832801c9c1d59ed912c4d21b4ace10
#
_entry.id   96832801c9c1d59ed912c4d21b4ace10
#
_cell.length_a   1.000
_cell.length_b   1.000
_cell.length_c   1.000
_cell.angle_alpha   90.00
_cell.angle_beta   90.00
_cell.angle_gamma   90.00
#
_symmetry.space_group_name_H-M   'P 1'
#
loop_
_entity.id
_entity.type
_entity.pdbx_description
1 polymer ?
#
loop_
_entity_poly.entity_id
_entity_poly.type
_entity_poly.pdbx_seq_one_letter_code
_entity_poly.pdbx_strand_id
1 'polypeptide(L)'
;LGAMHAWEEAHERYERLFDAHPQVIACDMHPEYLASKWAREYAHEHGLPLIEVQHHHAHIASVLGENELHGPVIGIALDGTGYGMDGAIWGGEILVATRRDFERFWHLPSFALPGGAAAILNPERTAYALLKAYSELNDAFFGQFALDNPQFAPFLERLENRALLDQMIDKGLNTPMCSSAGRLFDAVSALLGICAHPGYDGEAACLLEASAWHGCEGGHPLTARTFHEGLAGAIIEQA
;
A
#
# COMPACT_ATOMS: atom_id res chain seq x y z
N LEU A 1 18.86 -6.90 14.17
CA LEU A 1 19.70 -6.43 15.29
C LEU A 1 20.61 -5.26 14.86
N GLY A 2 21.35 -5.36 13.74
CA GLY A 2 22.25 -4.30 13.28
C GLY A 2 21.56 -2.97 12.94
N ALA A 3 20.37 -3.02 12.34
CA ALA A 3 19.61 -1.81 11.99
C ALA A 3 19.14 -1.02 13.23
N MET A 4 18.71 -1.70 14.30
CA MET A 4 18.33 -1.03 15.55
C MET A 4 19.53 -0.37 16.22
N HIS A 5 20.65 -1.07 16.31
CA HIS A 5 21.89 -0.48 16.86
C HIS A 5 22.34 0.75 16.09
N ALA A 6 22.30 0.70 14.76
CA ALA A 6 22.59 1.88 13.93
C ALA A 6 21.60 3.04 14.16
N TRP A 7 20.34 2.72 14.41
CA TRP A 7 19.32 3.71 14.76
C TRP A 7 19.61 4.38 16.11
N GLU A 8 19.91 3.61 17.14
CA GLU A 8 20.25 4.09 18.49
C GLU A 8 21.51 4.98 18.44
N GLU A 9 22.56 4.54 17.76
CA GLU A 9 23.77 5.34 17.59
C GLU A 9 23.49 6.66 16.84
N ALA A 10 22.63 6.61 15.81
CA ALA A 10 22.25 7.80 15.06
C ALA A 10 21.46 8.77 15.94
N HIS A 11 20.49 8.27 16.72
CA HIS A 11 19.71 9.07 17.66
C HIS A 11 20.62 9.83 18.65
N GLU A 12 21.48 9.12 19.38
CA GLU A 12 22.43 9.75 20.31
C GLU A 12 23.35 10.76 19.64
N ARG A 13 23.76 10.47 18.40
CA ARG A 13 24.62 11.37 17.63
C ARG A 13 23.90 12.64 17.23
N TYR A 14 22.63 12.55 16.80
CA TYR A 14 21.83 13.72 16.44
C TYR A 14 21.45 14.55 17.66
N GLU A 15 21.09 13.95 18.79
CA GLU A 15 20.86 14.68 20.04
C GLU A 15 22.06 15.54 20.43
N ARG A 16 23.26 14.96 20.38
CA ARG A 16 24.51 15.68 20.70
C ARG A 16 24.84 16.74 19.64
N LEU A 17 24.63 16.45 18.34
CA LEU A 17 24.99 17.35 17.23
C LEU A 17 24.13 18.62 17.22
N PHE A 18 22.85 18.46 17.52
CA PHE A 18 21.88 19.55 17.48
C PHE A 18 21.54 20.10 18.86
N ASP A 19 22.18 19.63 19.92
CA ASP A 19 21.85 19.94 21.32
C ASP A 19 20.32 19.80 21.56
N ALA A 20 19.76 18.70 21.03
CA ALA A 20 18.32 18.45 21.03
C ALA A 20 17.87 17.88 22.38
N HIS A 21 16.83 18.48 22.95
CA HIS A 21 16.19 18.01 24.16
C HIS A 21 14.72 17.70 23.86
N PRO A 22 14.37 16.45 23.49
CA PRO A 22 13.00 16.08 23.14
C PRO A 22 12.03 16.37 24.29
N GLN A 23 10.91 16.99 23.99
CA GLN A 23 9.81 17.24 24.92
C GLN A 23 8.60 16.33 24.65
N VAL A 24 8.57 15.71 23.48
CA VAL A 24 7.53 14.81 23.02
C VAL A 24 8.14 13.85 22.01
N ILE A 25 7.70 12.61 22.01
CA ILE A 25 8.07 11.60 21.03
C ILE A 25 6.87 11.36 20.11
N ALA A 26 7.10 11.34 18.81
CA ALA A 26 6.10 10.96 17.82
C ALA A 26 6.56 9.71 17.07
N CYS A 27 5.65 8.78 16.82
CA CYS A 27 5.95 7.57 16.05
C CYS A 27 4.75 7.14 15.20
N ASP A 28 5.01 6.24 14.25
CA ASP A 28 3.94 5.59 13.50
C ASP A 28 3.07 4.71 14.41
N MET A 29 1.78 4.63 14.12
CA MET A 29 0.83 3.78 14.85
C MET A 29 1.09 2.28 14.66
N HIS A 30 1.91 1.89 13.67
CA HIS A 30 2.16 0.48 13.39
C HIS A 30 2.76 -0.24 14.60
N PRO A 31 2.09 -1.28 15.15
CA PRO A 31 2.48 -1.90 16.42
C PRO A 31 3.82 -2.64 16.33
N GLU A 32 4.14 -3.18 15.14
CA GLU A 32 5.30 -4.04 14.93
C GLU A 32 6.53 -3.32 14.36
N TYR A 33 6.43 -2.04 14.00
CA TYR A 33 7.62 -1.31 13.57
C TYR A 33 8.63 -1.17 14.70
N LEU A 34 9.88 -1.54 14.44
CA LEU A 34 10.93 -1.47 15.44
C LEU A 34 11.15 -0.05 15.95
N ALA A 35 11.06 0.95 15.05
CA ALA A 35 11.14 2.35 15.43
C ALA A 35 9.99 2.77 16.36
N SER A 36 8.77 2.28 16.13
CA SER A 36 7.62 2.57 17.02
C SER A 36 7.77 1.88 18.36
N LYS A 37 8.28 0.64 18.41
CA LYS A 37 8.57 -0.05 19.67
C LYS A 37 9.62 0.70 20.46
N TRP A 38 10.71 1.05 19.85
CA TRP A 38 11.78 1.85 20.47
C TRP A 38 11.26 3.20 20.98
N ALA A 39 10.45 3.90 20.19
CA ALA A 39 9.88 5.19 20.56
C ALA A 39 8.98 5.10 21.81
N ARG A 40 8.19 4.01 21.92
CA ARG A 40 7.37 3.74 23.13
C ARG A 40 8.24 3.50 24.36
N GLU A 41 9.28 2.68 24.22
CA GLU A 41 10.24 2.38 25.31
C GLU A 41 10.98 3.66 25.74
N TYR A 42 11.54 4.40 24.79
CA TYR A 42 12.24 5.64 25.06
C TYR A 42 11.35 6.69 25.75
N ALA A 43 10.14 6.90 25.25
CA ALA A 43 9.19 7.84 25.87
C ALA A 43 8.85 7.45 27.30
N HIS A 44 8.64 6.15 27.56
CA HIS A 44 8.37 5.62 28.90
C HIS A 44 9.55 5.81 29.83
N GLU A 45 10.76 5.47 29.43
CA GLU A 45 11.98 5.57 30.24
C GLU A 45 12.32 7.01 30.62
N HIS A 46 12.06 7.97 29.71
CA HIS A 46 12.36 9.38 29.93
C HIS A 46 11.17 10.20 30.44
N GLY A 47 10.02 9.56 30.65
CA GLY A 47 8.80 10.24 31.13
C GLY A 47 8.24 11.27 30.15
N LEU A 48 8.43 11.04 28.85
CA LEU A 48 8.00 11.95 27.79
C LEU A 48 6.61 11.57 27.28
N PRO A 49 5.79 12.55 26.86
CA PRO A 49 4.57 12.27 26.13
C PRO A 49 4.86 11.54 24.82
N LEU A 50 4.04 10.55 24.49
CA LEU A 50 4.07 9.83 23.22
C LEU A 50 2.85 10.20 22.37
N ILE A 51 3.06 10.48 21.08
CA ILE A 51 2.02 10.72 20.08
C ILE A 51 2.18 9.67 18.99
N GLU A 52 1.18 8.80 18.85
CA GLU A 52 1.10 7.85 17.74
C GLU A 52 0.33 8.49 16.58
N VAL A 53 0.95 8.50 15.40
CA VAL A 53 0.44 9.20 14.21
C VAL A 53 0.05 8.18 13.14
N GLN A 54 -1.13 8.37 12.56
CA GLN A 54 -1.56 7.55 11.43
C GLN A 54 -0.68 7.89 10.22
N HIS A 55 -0.20 6.85 9.54
CA HIS A 55 0.80 6.90 8.46
C HIS A 55 0.47 7.91 7.35
N HIS A 56 -0.70 7.77 6.72
CA HIS A 56 -1.11 8.62 5.61
C HIS A 56 -1.48 10.05 6.03
N HIS A 57 -1.96 10.21 7.27
CA HIS A 57 -2.12 11.54 7.86
C HIS A 57 -0.77 12.23 8.03
N ALA A 58 0.28 11.50 8.43
CA ALA A 58 1.63 12.05 8.53
C ALA A 58 2.15 12.52 7.16
N HIS A 59 1.90 11.79 6.08
CA HIS A 59 2.24 12.22 4.72
C HIS A 59 1.56 13.54 4.36
N ILE A 60 0.24 13.65 4.58
CA ILE A 60 -0.51 14.86 4.26
C ILE A 60 -0.08 16.02 5.17
N ALA A 61 0.10 15.78 6.47
CA ALA A 61 0.54 16.80 7.41
C ALA A 61 1.93 17.36 7.09
N SER A 62 2.83 16.52 6.54
CA SER A 62 4.16 16.97 6.10
C SER A 62 4.06 17.94 4.92
N VAL A 63 3.20 17.64 3.93
CA VAL A 63 2.93 18.55 2.79
C VAL A 63 2.29 19.84 3.25
N LEU A 64 1.33 19.78 4.19
CA LEU A 64 0.74 20.97 4.80
C LEU A 64 1.77 21.81 5.55
N GLY A 65 2.72 21.15 6.23
CA GLY A 65 3.80 21.79 6.95
C GLY A 65 4.79 22.51 6.02
N GLU A 66 5.25 21.79 4.99
CA GLU A 66 6.20 22.30 4.00
C GLU A 66 5.67 23.51 3.22
N ASN A 67 4.38 23.49 2.88
CA ASN A 67 3.74 24.57 2.12
C ASN A 67 3.04 25.62 3.00
N GLU A 68 3.23 25.59 4.32
CA GLU A 68 2.63 26.50 5.28
C GLU A 68 1.10 26.61 5.19
N LEU A 69 0.44 25.54 4.72
CA LEU A 69 -1.00 25.53 4.56
C LEU A 69 -1.70 25.36 5.91
N HIS A 70 -2.78 26.10 6.09
CA HIS A 70 -3.63 26.06 7.27
C HIS A 70 -5.07 25.78 6.89
N GLY A 71 -5.75 24.97 7.67
CA GLY A 71 -7.13 24.58 7.46
C GLY A 71 -7.26 23.19 6.84
N PRO A 72 -8.51 22.71 6.67
CA PRO A 72 -8.75 21.41 6.07
C PRO A 72 -8.42 21.41 4.58
N VAL A 73 -7.83 20.29 4.14
CA VAL A 73 -7.54 20.01 2.73
C VAL A 73 -8.07 18.63 2.34
N ILE A 74 -8.30 18.42 1.06
CA ILE A 74 -8.46 17.09 0.49
C ILE A 74 -7.05 16.56 0.24
N GLY A 75 -6.66 15.54 1.01
CA GLY A 75 -5.36 14.88 0.88
C GLY A 75 -5.53 13.55 0.17
N ILE A 76 -4.83 13.37 -0.95
CA ILE A 76 -4.76 12.11 -1.66
C ILE A 76 -3.43 11.44 -1.29
N ALA A 77 -3.51 10.30 -0.60
CA ALA A 77 -2.35 9.53 -0.17
C ALA A 77 -2.30 8.20 -0.92
N LEU A 78 -1.34 8.09 -1.84
CA LEU A 78 -1.08 6.88 -2.63
C LEU A 78 0.25 6.29 -2.19
N ASP A 79 0.21 5.09 -1.62
CA ASP A 79 1.35 4.46 -0.96
C ASP A 79 1.39 2.95 -1.16
N GLY A 80 2.52 2.36 -0.84
CA GLY A 80 2.75 0.92 -0.85
C GLY A 80 2.14 0.20 0.34
N THR A 81 2.34 0.72 1.55
CA THR A 81 1.81 0.14 2.78
C THR A 81 1.82 1.14 3.93
N GLY A 82 0.68 1.35 4.57
CA GLY A 82 0.57 2.07 5.83
C GLY A 82 -0.43 1.39 6.75
N TYR A 83 -0.22 1.48 8.06
CA TYR A 83 -1.11 0.86 9.03
C TYR A 83 -2.39 1.66 9.18
N GLY A 84 -3.53 1.02 8.89
CA GLY A 84 -4.86 1.59 9.04
C GLY A 84 -5.38 1.52 10.47
N MET A 85 -6.21 2.48 10.86
CA MET A 85 -6.86 2.49 12.18
C MET A 85 -7.82 1.31 12.38
N ASP A 86 -8.25 0.68 11.30
CA ASP A 86 -9.08 -0.52 11.24
C ASP A 86 -8.26 -1.82 11.23
N GLY A 87 -6.93 -1.73 11.30
CA GLY A 87 -6.01 -2.85 11.23
C GLY A 87 -5.75 -3.37 9.80
N ALA A 88 -6.34 -2.74 8.79
CA ALA A 88 -6.07 -3.05 7.39
C ALA A 88 -4.79 -2.34 6.91
N ILE A 89 -4.30 -2.77 5.74
CA ILE A 89 -3.21 -2.10 5.05
C ILE A 89 -3.81 -1.02 4.16
N TRP A 90 -3.54 0.23 4.48
CA TRP A 90 -3.94 1.38 3.69
C TRP A 90 -2.87 1.77 2.67
N GLY A 91 -3.23 2.64 1.71
CA GLY A 91 -2.30 3.21 0.73
C GLY A 91 -2.98 3.67 -0.56
N GLY A 92 -4.30 3.83 -0.55
CA GLY A 92 -5.07 4.41 -1.63
C GLY A 92 -6.22 5.23 -1.06
N GLU A 93 -5.89 6.32 -0.33
CA GLU A 93 -6.80 7.01 0.56
C GLU A 93 -7.07 8.45 0.11
N ILE A 94 -8.30 8.90 0.29
CA ILE A 94 -8.65 10.32 0.25
C ILE A 94 -9.05 10.72 1.67
N LEU A 95 -8.31 11.65 2.25
CA LEU A 95 -8.51 12.14 3.60
C LEU A 95 -8.94 13.63 3.55
N VAL A 96 -9.92 14.00 4.34
CA VAL A 96 -10.13 15.41 4.71
C VAL A 96 -9.28 15.66 5.93
N ALA A 97 -8.21 16.43 5.79
CA ALA A 97 -7.17 16.52 6.80
C ALA A 97 -6.76 17.95 7.15
N THR A 98 -6.39 18.14 8.40
CA THR A 98 -5.64 19.27 8.92
C THR A 98 -4.26 18.78 9.39
N ARG A 99 -3.41 19.67 9.93
CA ARG A 99 -2.13 19.25 10.54
C ARG A 99 -2.30 18.41 11.81
N ARG A 100 -3.51 18.33 12.40
CA ARG A 100 -3.77 17.68 13.69
C ARG A 100 -4.72 16.51 13.62
N ASP A 101 -5.70 16.59 12.74
CA ASP A 101 -6.80 15.64 12.64
C ASP A 101 -7.08 15.30 11.19
N PHE A 102 -7.71 14.15 10.96
CA PHE A 102 -8.16 13.72 9.65
C PHE A 102 -9.45 12.90 9.75
N GLU A 103 -10.18 12.87 8.64
CA GLU A 103 -11.29 11.96 8.39
C GLU A 103 -10.99 11.17 7.12
N ARG A 104 -11.16 9.84 7.16
CA ARG A 104 -11.07 8.98 5.98
C ARG A 104 -12.34 9.15 5.16
N PHE A 105 -12.28 9.95 4.10
CA PHE A 105 -13.42 10.26 3.26
C PHE A 105 -13.72 9.13 2.27
N TRP A 106 -12.68 8.61 1.64
CA TRP A 106 -12.78 7.54 0.64
C TRP A 106 -11.47 6.74 0.57
N HIS A 107 -11.57 5.54 0.03
CA HIS A 107 -10.41 4.70 -0.24
C HIS A 107 -10.64 3.79 -1.45
N LEU A 108 -9.57 3.32 -2.07
CA LEU A 108 -9.65 2.28 -3.09
C LEU A 108 -10.37 1.04 -2.55
N PRO A 109 -11.19 0.35 -3.36
CA PRO A 109 -11.82 -0.89 -2.96
C PRO A 109 -10.82 -1.85 -2.35
N SER A 110 -11.14 -2.38 -1.17
CA SER A 110 -10.25 -3.28 -0.44
C SER A 110 -10.19 -4.65 -1.13
N PHE A 111 -8.99 -5.22 -1.14
CA PHE A 111 -8.71 -6.54 -1.66
C PHE A 111 -7.82 -7.33 -0.69
N ALA A 112 -7.81 -8.64 -0.83
CA ALA A 112 -7.05 -9.54 0.03
C ALA A 112 -5.57 -9.60 -0.36
N LEU A 113 -4.68 -9.73 0.63
CA LEU A 113 -3.23 -9.94 0.48
C LEU A 113 -2.83 -11.33 1.01
N PRO A 114 -2.98 -12.41 0.22
CA PRO A 114 -2.75 -13.77 0.69
C PRO A 114 -1.28 -14.03 1.04
N GLY A 115 -0.97 -14.12 2.32
CA GLY A 115 0.37 -14.26 2.85
C GLY A 115 0.98 -12.95 3.39
N GLY A 116 0.24 -11.82 3.38
CA GLY A 116 0.75 -10.55 3.86
C GLY A 116 2.05 -10.14 3.17
N ALA A 117 3.17 -10.06 3.88
CA ALA A 117 4.48 -9.72 3.32
C ALA A 117 4.91 -10.64 2.16
N ALA A 118 4.50 -11.92 2.16
CA ALA A 118 4.80 -12.82 1.04
C ALA A 118 4.06 -12.44 -0.26
N ALA A 119 2.91 -11.77 -0.16
CA ALA A 119 2.18 -11.26 -1.32
C ALA A 119 2.86 -10.03 -1.93
N ILE A 120 3.59 -9.25 -1.13
CA ILE A 120 4.41 -8.11 -1.61
C ILE A 120 5.57 -8.64 -2.46
N LEU A 121 6.25 -9.70 -1.99
CA LEU A 121 7.35 -10.33 -2.72
C LEU A 121 6.88 -11.17 -3.93
N ASN A 122 5.62 -11.57 -3.95
CA ASN A 122 5.01 -12.38 -5.00
C ASN A 122 3.68 -11.74 -5.44
N PRO A 123 3.70 -10.70 -6.27
CA PRO A 123 2.53 -9.96 -6.72
C PRO A 123 1.44 -10.81 -7.36
N GLU A 124 1.78 -11.97 -7.90
CA GLU A 124 0.81 -12.92 -8.46
C GLU A 124 -0.24 -13.40 -7.44
N ARG A 125 0.09 -13.42 -6.15
CA ARG A 125 -0.86 -13.74 -5.07
C ARG A 125 -1.94 -12.68 -4.94
N THR A 126 -1.54 -11.42 -4.96
CA THR A 126 -2.45 -10.27 -4.93
C THR A 126 -3.26 -10.18 -6.21
N ALA A 127 -2.62 -10.40 -7.35
CA ALA A 127 -3.28 -10.46 -8.65
C ALA A 127 -4.41 -11.50 -8.68
N TYR A 128 -4.14 -12.70 -8.15
CA TYR A 128 -5.16 -13.75 -8.03
C TYR A 128 -6.32 -13.35 -7.10
N ALA A 129 -5.99 -12.75 -5.95
CA ALA A 129 -7.01 -12.29 -5.01
C ALA A 129 -7.92 -11.20 -5.60
N LEU A 130 -7.34 -10.26 -6.38
CA LEU A 130 -8.11 -9.25 -7.11
C LEU A 130 -9.05 -9.88 -8.14
N LEU A 131 -8.55 -10.82 -8.95
CA LEU A 131 -9.40 -11.52 -9.92
C LEU A 131 -10.52 -12.30 -9.23
N LYS A 132 -10.24 -12.94 -8.09
CA LYS A 132 -11.25 -13.68 -7.31
C LYS A 132 -12.31 -12.73 -6.74
N ALA A 133 -11.91 -11.63 -6.09
CA ALA A 133 -12.83 -10.64 -5.56
C ALA A 133 -13.73 -10.03 -6.66
N TYR A 134 -13.13 -9.75 -7.82
CA TYR A 134 -13.87 -9.22 -8.95
C TYR A 134 -14.88 -10.24 -9.53
N SER A 135 -14.57 -11.55 -9.48
CA SER A 135 -15.47 -12.61 -9.91
C SER A 135 -16.65 -12.83 -8.98
N GLU A 136 -16.45 -12.67 -7.67
CA GLU A 136 -17.50 -12.84 -6.66
C GLU A 136 -18.56 -11.71 -6.72
N LEU A 137 -18.17 -10.52 -7.18
CA LEU A 137 -19.10 -9.41 -7.44
C LEU A 137 -20.02 -9.69 -8.65
N ASN A 138 -19.67 -10.67 -9.48
CA ASN A 138 -20.39 -11.04 -10.69
C ASN A 138 -20.35 -12.57 -10.88
N ASP A 139 -21.25 -13.31 -10.24
CA ASP A 139 -21.32 -14.80 -10.17
C ASP A 139 -21.20 -15.57 -11.52
N ALA A 140 -21.49 -14.89 -12.65
CA ALA A 140 -21.31 -15.46 -14.00
C ALA A 140 -19.96 -15.09 -14.63
N PHE A 141 -19.12 -14.29 -13.98
CA PHE A 141 -18.12 -13.47 -14.66
C PHE A 141 -16.73 -14.09 -14.75
N PHE A 142 -16.29 -14.94 -13.80
CA PHE A 142 -14.90 -15.41 -13.83
C PHE A 142 -14.61 -16.31 -15.04
N GLY A 143 -15.51 -17.24 -15.35
CA GLY A 143 -15.41 -18.03 -16.56
C GLY A 143 -15.55 -17.19 -17.81
N GLN A 144 -16.52 -16.27 -17.83
CA GLN A 144 -16.76 -15.37 -18.94
C GLN A 144 -15.65 -14.32 -19.06
N PHE A 145 -15.20 -13.71 -17.94
CA PHE A 145 -14.09 -12.76 -17.92
C PHE A 145 -12.78 -13.38 -18.42
N ALA A 146 -12.47 -14.61 -18.04
CA ALA A 146 -11.30 -15.31 -18.56
C ALA A 146 -11.41 -15.66 -20.04
N LEU A 147 -12.64 -15.95 -20.52
CA LEU A 147 -12.91 -16.19 -21.94
C LEU A 147 -12.87 -14.89 -22.75
N ASP A 148 -13.39 -13.80 -22.18
CA ASP A 148 -13.42 -12.48 -22.82
C ASP A 148 -12.05 -11.77 -22.75
N ASN A 149 -11.18 -12.19 -21.80
CA ASN A 149 -9.85 -11.66 -21.59
C ASN A 149 -8.78 -12.76 -21.65
N PRO A 150 -8.58 -13.38 -22.81
CA PRO A 150 -7.64 -14.50 -22.97
C PRO A 150 -6.20 -14.16 -22.61
N GLN A 151 -5.87 -12.87 -22.49
CA GLN A 151 -4.58 -12.36 -22.01
C GLN A 151 -4.23 -12.83 -20.60
N PHE A 152 -5.22 -13.09 -19.75
CA PHE A 152 -4.97 -13.57 -18.39
C PHE A 152 -4.88 -15.11 -18.28
N ALA A 153 -5.18 -15.83 -19.35
CA ALA A 153 -5.02 -17.28 -19.37
C ALA A 153 -3.57 -17.70 -19.04
N PRO A 154 -2.52 -17.10 -19.64
CA PRO A 154 -1.14 -17.44 -19.28
C PRO A 154 -0.80 -17.18 -17.82
N PHE A 155 -1.37 -16.13 -17.21
CA PHE A 155 -1.22 -15.88 -15.78
C PHE A 155 -1.84 -17.00 -14.95
N LEU A 156 -3.08 -17.38 -15.23
CA LEU A 156 -3.81 -18.43 -14.51
C LEU A 156 -3.18 -19.81 -14.69
N GLU A 157 -2.60 -20.10 -15.86
CA GLU A 157 -1.92 -21.37 -16.15
C GLU A 157 -0.61 -21.54 -15.37
N ARG A 158 0.16 -20.45 -15.23
CA ARG A 158 1.44 -20.50 -14.50
C ARG A 158 1.31 -20.36 -12.99
N LEU A 159 0.15 -19.92 -12.48
CA LEU A 159 -0.05 -19.68 -11.07
C LEU A 159 -0.02 -20.98 -10.27
N GLU A 160 1.02 -21.13 -9.45
CA GLU A 160 1.19 -22.28 -8.57
C GLU A 160 0.32 -22.16 -7.30
N ASN A 161 0.01 -23.31 -6.69
CA ASN A 161 -0.65 -23.38 -5.37
C ASN A 161 -2.02 -22.67 -5.29
N ARG A 162 -2.75 -22.58 -6.39
CA ARG A 162 -4.06 -21.92 -6.49
C ARG A 162 -5.03 -22.38 -5.41
N ALA A 163 -5.14 -23.69 -5.19
CA ALA A 163 -6.02 -24.25 -4.15
C ALA A 163 -5.64 -23.79 -2.73
N LEU A 164 -4.35 -23.52 -2.47
CA LEU A 164 -3.90 -22.97 -1.20
C LEU A 164 -4.30 -21.51 -1.08
N LEU A 165 -4.15 -20.72 -2.14
CA LEU A 165 -4.57 -19.32 -2.17
C LEU A 165 -6.08 -19.19 -1.94
N ASP A 166 -6.89 -20.05 -2.56
CA ASP A 166 -8.34 -20.13 -2.30
C ASP A 166 -8.63 -20.34 -0.82
N GLN A 167 -7.98 -21.34 -0.21
CA GLN A 167 -8.18 -21.61 1.21
C GLN A 167 -7.76 -20.44 2.12
N MET A 168 -6.66 -19.76 1.78
CA MET A 168 -6.19 -18.59 2.53
C MET A 168 -7.19 -17.44 2.45
N ILE A 169 -7.68 -17.15 1.25
CA ILE A 169 -8.66 -16.06 1.02
C ILE A 169 -9.99 -16.39 1.72
N ASP A 170 -10.55 -17.58 1.46
CA ASP A 170 -11.86 -17.99 1.97
C ASP A 170 -11.91 -18.05 3.51
N LYS A 171 -10.78 -18.40 4.14
CA LYS A 171 -10.67 -18.52 5.61
C LYS A 171 -10.01 -17.31 6.28
N GLY A 172 -9.57 -16.32 5.54
CA GLY A 172 -8.83 -15.17 6.05
C GLY A 172 -7.49 -15.52 6.71
N LEU A 173 -6.85 -16.64 6.29
CA LEU A 173 -5.63 -17.13 6.93
C LEU A 173 -4.41 -16.34 6.44
N ASN A 174 -3.80 -15.55 7.34
CA ASN A 174 -2.68 -14.66 7.00
C ASN A 174 -2.96 -13.85 5.73
N THR A 175 -4.15 -13.27 5.67
CA THR A 175 -4.68 -12.61 4.48
C THR A 175 -5.29 -11.26 4.90
N PRO A 176 -4.45 -10.26 5.25
CA PRO A 176 -4.93 -8.93 5.59
C PRO A 176 -5.63 -8.29 4.39
N MET A 177 -6.62 -7.43 4.69
CA MET A 177 -7.27 -6.58 3.68
C MET A 177 -6.38 -5.38 3.38
N CYS A 178 -6.45 -4.92 2.14
CA CYS A 178 -5.56 -3.87 1.62
C CYS A 178 -6.31 -2.93 0.69
N SER A 179 -6.11 -1.63 0.85
CA SER A 179 -6.55 -0.57 -0.08
C SER A 179 -5.40 0.14 -0.78
N SER A 180 -4.18 -0.44 -0.71
CA SER A 180 -2.96 0.19 -1.20
C SER A 180 -2.91 0.29 -2.73
N ALA A 181 -2.62 1.50 -3.22
CA ALA A 181 -2.34 1.74 -4.63
C ALA A 181 -1.09 0.99 -5.10
N GLY A 182 -0.01 0.99 -4.29
CA GLY A 182 1.23 0.27 -4.64
C GLY A 182 1.01 -1.23 -4.84
N ARG A 183 0.25 -1.87 -3.96
CA ARG A 183 -0.09 -3.31 -4.09
C ARG A 183 -1.01 -3.57 -5.28
N LEU A 184 -1.89 -2.62 -5.62
CA LEU A 184 -2.69 -2.69 -6.83
C LEU A 184 -1.82 -2.61 -8.10
N PHE A 185 -0.83 -1.70 -8.14
CA PHE A 185 0.15 -1.60 -9.23
C PHE A 185 0.94 -2.90 -9.40
N ASP A 186 1.42 -3.47 -8.31
CA ASP A 186 2.14 -4.76 -8.32
C ASP A 186 1.30 -5.88 -8.94
N ALA A 187 0.05 -5.97 -8.50
CA ALA A 187 -0.89 -6.98 -8.98
C ALA A 187 -1.20 -6.83 -10.47
N VAL A 188 -1.44 -5.61 -10.95
CA VAL A 188 -1.70 -5.34 -12.37
C VAL A 188 -0.46 -5.62 -13.21
N SER A 189 0.73 -5.27 -12.73
CA SER A 189 1.99 -5.61 -13.38
C SER A 189 2.16 -7.13 -13.56
N ALA A 190 1.83 -7.90 -12.53
CA ALA A 190 1.87 -9.37 -12.58
C ALA A 190 0.80 -9.94 -13.53
N LEU A 191 -0.43 -9.41 -13.51
CA LEU A 191 -1.51 -9.80 -14.42
C LEU A 191 -1.14 -9.61 -15.89
N LEU A 192 -0.52 -8.47 -16.20
CA LEU A 192 -0.08 -8.14 -17.55
C LEU A 192 1.22 -8.87 -17.97
N GLY A 193 1.83 -9.66 -17.07
CA GLY A 193 3.07 -10.38 -17.33
C GLY A 193 4.31 -9.48 -17.43
N ILE A 194 4.22 -8.26 -16.89
CA ILE A 194 5.33 -7.29 -16.90
C ILE A 194 6.36 -7.61 -15.82
N CYS A 195 5.90 -7.82 -14.57
CA CYS A 195 6.76 -8.18 -13.45
C CYS A 195 6.01 -9.09 -12.47
N ALA A 196 6.38 -10.37 -12.42
CA ALA A 196 5.80 -11.34 -11.49
C ALA A 196 6.63 -11.51 -10.22
N HIS A 197 7.94 -11.23 -10.29
CA HIS A 197 8.91 -11.42 -9.20
C HIS A 197 9.84 -10.20 -9.11
N PRO A 198 9.42 -9.14 -8.40
CA PRO A 198 10.23 -7.96 -8.24
C PRO A 198 11.49 -8.26 -7.42
N GLY A 199 12.63 -7.71 -7.84
CA GLY A 199 13.89 -7.80 -7.13
C GLY A 199 14.04 -6.75 -6.01
N TYR A 200 13.22 -5.71 -6.03
CA TYR A 200 13.16 -4.66 -5.00
C TYR A 200 11.74 -4.09 -4.91
N ASP A 201 11.43 -3.42 -3.79
CA ASP A 201 10.11 -2.82 -3.57
C ASP A 201 9.85 -1.67 -4.55
N GLY A 202 8.69 -1.71 -5.23
CA GLY A 202 8.29 -0.74 -6.24
C GLY A 202 8.73 -1.07 -7.67
N GLU A 203 9.55 -2.10 -7.93
CA GLU A 203 10.00 -2.47 -9.28
C GLU A 203 8.82 -2.75 -10.21
N ALA A 204 7.84 -3.50 -9.73
CA ALA A 204 6.67 -3.86 -10.53
C ALA A 204 5.87 -2.61 -10.97
N ALA A 205 5.73 -1.63 -10.09
CA ALA A 205 5.07 -0.36 -10.38
C ALA A 205 5.87 0.48 -11.39
N CYS A 206 7.20 0.58 -11.21
CA CYS A 206 8.07 1.30 -12.15
C CYS A 206 8.06 0.70 -13.56
N LEU A 207 8.08 -0.63 -13.66
CA LEU A 207 8.01 -1.32 -14.95
C LEU A 207 6.64 -1.18 -15.60
N LEU A 208 5.57 -1.16 -14.80
CA LEU A 208 4.22 -0.91 -15.29
C LEU A 208 4.08 0.52 -15.86
N GLU A 209 4.62 1.52 -15.15
CA GLU A 209 4.67 2.90 -15.62
C GLU A 209 5.46 3.02 -16.94
N ALA A 210 6.68 2.46 -16.98
CA ALA A 210 7.49 2.46 -18.18
C ALA A 210 6.77 1.83 -19.38
N SER A 211 6.02 0.75 -19.15
CA SER A 211 5.20 0.09 -20.17
C SER A 211 4.07 0.98 -20.68
N ALA A 212 3.47 1.81 -19.79
CA ALA A 212 2.43 2.78 -20.19
C ALA A 212 2.97 3.87 -21.10
N TRP A 213 4.20 4.32 -20.90
CA TRP A 213 4.86 5.36 -21.72
C TRP A 213 5.29 4.84 -23.11
N HIS A 214 5.75 3.61 -23.20
CA HIS A 214 6.29 3.03 -24.43
C HIS A 214 5.23 2.44 -25.37
N GLY A 215 3.95 2.47 -24.99
CA GLY A 215 2.82 2.13 -25.82
C GLY A 215 2.87 0.69 -26.33
N CYS A 216 2.34 -0.27 -25.60
CA CYS A 216 1.91 -1.52 -26.22
C CYS A 216 0.65 -1.23 -27.05
N GLU A 217 0.80 -1.06 -28.33
CA GLU A 217 -0.29 -1.02 -29.32
C GLU A 217 -0.93 -2.40 -29.49
N GLY A 218 -1.57 -2.89 -28.43
CA GLY A 218 -2.44 -4.05 -28.51
C GLY A 218 -3.81 -3.57 -28.09
N GLY A 219 -4.82 -3.66 -28.97
CA GLY A 219 -6.21 -3.24 -28.71
C GLY A 219 -6.90 -3.95 -27.55
N HIS A 220 -6.25 -4.04 -26.44
CA HIS A 220 -6.65 -4.76 -25.24
C HIS A 220 -7.37 -3.79 -24.28
N PRO A 221 -8.50 -4.18 -23.68
CA PRO A 221 -9.24 -3.34 -22.74
C PRO A 221 -8.43 -2.98 -21.50
N LEU A 222 -7.52 -3.85 -21.01
CA LEU A 222 -6.59 -3.54 -19.94
C LEU A 222 -5.16 -3.50 -20.46
N THR A 223 -4.58 -2.32 -20.49
CA THR A 223 -3.15 -2.08 -20.73
C THR A 223 -2.58 -1.29 -19.55
N ALA A 224 -1.26 -1.19 -19.48
CA ALA A 224 -0.63 -0.36 -18.46
C ALA A 224 -1.16 1.08 -18.50
N ARG A 225 -1.33 1.64 -19.70
CA ARG A 225 -1.85 3.00 -19.90
C ARG A 225 -3.31 3.13 -19.45
N THR A 226 -4.22 2.26 -19.91
CA THR A 226 -5.64 2.32 -19.54
C THR A 226 -5.86 2.10 -18.06
N PHE A 227 -5.01 1.33 -17.40
CA PHE A 227 -5.01 1.17 -15.95
C PHE A 227 -4.67 2.49 -15.25
N HIS A 228 -3.57 3.16 -15.62
CA HIS A 228 -3.16 4.45 -15.03
C HIS A 228 -4.23 5.53 -15.23
N GLU A 229 -4.74 5.67 -16.45
CA GLU A 229 -5.78 6.65 -16.77
C GLU A 229 -7.08 6.38 -16.01
N GLY A 230 -7.50 5.12 -15.93
CA GLY A 230 -8.70 4.70 -15.21
C GLY A 230 -8.58 4.91 -13.70
N LEU A 231 -7.43 4.59 -13.09
CA LEU A 231 -7.18 4.81 -11.67
C LEU A 231 -7.17 6.31 -11.33
N ALA A 232 -6.47 7.11 -12.12
CA ALA A 232 -6.44 8.56 -11.94
C ALA A 232 -7.85 9.18 -12.08
N GLY A 233 -8.62 8.76 -13.07
CA GLY A 233 -10.01 9.19 -13.25
C GLY A 233 -10.88 8.84 -12.04
N ALA A 234 -10.82 7.61 -11.55
CA ALA A 234 -11.59 7.16 -10.40
C ALA A 234 -11.25 7.95 -9.13
N ILE A 235 -9.98 8.27 -8.88
CA ILE A 235 -9.55 9.07 -7.73
C ILE A 235 -10.05 10.52 -7.85
N ILE A 236 -9.93 11.14 -9.04
CA ILE A 236 -10.37 12.52 -9.28
C ILE A 236 -11.89 12.65 -9.10
N GLU A 237 -12.66 11.67 -9.55
CA GLU A 237 -14.12 11.68 -9.39
C GLU A 237 -14.58 11.63 -7.93
N GLN A 238 -13.75 11.15 -7.02
CA GLN A 238 -14.06 11.04 -5.60
C GLN A 238 -13.51 12.22 -4.78
N ALA A 239 -12.47 12.88 -5.23
CA ALA A 239 -11.85 14.02 -4.56
C ALA A 239 -12.60 15.33 -4.81
#